data_bbe9ba02f33367532bfb7b3e18bd5237
#
_entry.id   bbe9ba02f33367532bfb7b3e18bd5237
#
_cell.length_a   1.000
_cell.length_b   1.000
_cell.length_c   1.000
_cell.angle_alpha   90.00
_cell.angle_beta   90.00
_cell.angle_gamma   90.00
#
_symmetry.space_group_name_H-M   'P 1'
#
loop_
_entity.id
_entity.type
_entity.pdbx_description
1 polymer ?
#
loop_
_entity_poly.entity_id
_entity_poly.type
_entity_poly.pdbx_seq_one_letter_code
_entity_poly.pdbx_strand_id
1 'polypeptide(L)'
;MQYYGLLESTRLASERGRCEGFDRLKYAKGWLKADATPAEEKTLDWEYLRGEIQAHGLRNSTVMAFMPSETSSQISNETSGLEPPHGLVSSKKSKSGVLTQVVPEVETLFNSYTTCWEVADDNRNYLNALGEIMKFNCQAISANTWYVPARHNNNKVPAKILMRDILHARKVGLPTLYYQNTNDEADLESQTGCESGACSI
;
A
#
# COMPACT_ATOMS: atom_id res chain seq x y z
N MET A 1 11.56 -7.73 -5.40
CA MET A 1 11.52 -8.34 -4.05
C MET A 1 10.82 -9.69 -4.05
N GLN A 2 9.53 -9.83 -4.43
CA GLN A 2 8.79 -11.10 -4.36
C GLN A 2 9.51 -12.26 -5.08
N TYR A 3 10.01 -12.04 -6.30
CA TYR A 3 10.75 -13.05 -7.06
C TYR A 3 11.89 -13.67 -6.24
N TYR A 4 12.78 -12.82 -5.72
CA TYR A 4 13.94 -13.31 -4.96
C TYR A 4 13.56 -13.91 -3.60
N GLY A 5 12.50 -13.39 -2.96
CA GLY A 5 11.96 -13.97 -1.73
C GLY A 5 11.40 -15.38 -1.95
N LEU A 6 10.70 -15.61 -3.07
CA LEU A 6 10.20 -16.93 -3.44
C LEU A 6 11.36 -17.86 -3.85
N LEU A 7 12.32 -17.36 -4.63
CA LEU A 7 13.48 -18.13 -5.04
C LEU A 7 14.31 -18.59 -3.82
N GLU A 8 14.56 -17.72 -2.87
CA GLU A 8 15.23 -18.10 -1.62
C GLU A 8 14.40 -19.10 -0.80
N SER A 9 13.08 -18.95 -0.81
CA SER A 9 12.19 -19.90 -0.14
C SER A 9 12.22 -21.30 -0.77
N THR A 10 12.47 -21.43 -2.09
CA THR A 10 12.70 -22.73 -2.73
C THR A 10 14.04 -23.33 -2.33
N ARG A 11 15.10 -22.51 -2.29
CA ARG A 11 16.41 -22.93 -1.81
C ARG A 11 16.33 -23.47 -0.36
N LEU A 12 15.67 -22.75 0.52
CA LEU A 12 15.44 -23.20 1.89
C LEU A 12 14.57 -24.45 1.96
N ALA A 13 13.62 -24.62 1.04
CA ALA A 13 12.79 -25.83 0.97
C ALA A 13 13.61 -27.06 0.57
N SER A 14 14.56 -26.94 -0.36
CA SER A 14 15.46 -28.02 -0.75
C SER A 14 16.36 -28.49 0.39
N GLU A 15 16.78 -27.58 1.29
CA GLU A 15 17.62 -27.88 2.44
C GLU A 15 16.86 -28.39 3.66
N ARG A 16 15.67 -27.84 3.93
CA ARG A 16 14.95 -27.98 5.20
C ARG A 16 13.55 -28.57 5.06
N GLY A 17 13.18 -28.96 3.84
CA GLY A 17 11.83 -29.41 3.51
C GLY A 17 10.86 -28.23 3.29
N ARG A 18 9.85 -28.49 2.47
CA ARG A 18 8.78 -27.55 2.15
C ARG A 18 7.86 -27.28 3.35
N CYS A 19 7.14 -26.17 3.33
CA CYS A 19 6.19 -25.83 4.39
C CYS A 19 5.04 -26.84 4.46
N GLU A 20 4.47 -27.00 5.65
CA GLU A 20 3.28 -27.82 5.84
C GLU A 20 2.12 -27.28 4.98
N GLY A 21 1.42 -28.18 4.33
CA GLY A 21 0.29 -27.84 3.45
C GLY A 21 0.67 -27.19 2.12
N PHE A 22 1.93 -27.24 1.69
CA PHE A 22 2.38 -26.71 0.39
C PHE A 22 1.47 -27.17 -0.75
N ASP A 23 1.06 -28.45 -0.77
CA ASP A 23 0.22 -29.03 -1.82
C ASP A 23 -1.16 -28.39 -1.97
N ARG A 24 -1.61 -27.64 -0.95
CA ARG A 24 -2.86 -26.85 -0.96
C ARG A 24 -2.68 -25.46 -1.56
N LEU A 25 -1.45 -24.99 -1.70
CA LEU A 25 -1.14 -23.68 -2.26
C LEU A 25 -1.32 -23.67 -3.78
N LYS A 26 -1.67 -22.52 -4.34
CA LYS A 26 -1.71 -22.32 -5.80
C LYS A 26 -0.33 -22.50 -6.44
N TYR A 27 0.73 -22.22 -5.71
CA TYR A 27 2.12 -22.43 -6.12
C TYR A 27 2.41 -23.90 -6.49
N ALA A 28 1.89 -24.86 -5.72
CA ALA A 28 2.03 -26.28 -6.04
C ALA A 28 1.36 -26.67 -7.38
N LYS A 29 0.38 -25.87 -7.82
CA LYS A 29 -0.29 -26.03 -9.12
C LYS A 29 0.38 -25.22 -10.23
N GLY A 30 1.55 -24.65 -9.97
CA GLY A 30 2.30 -23.83 -10.91
C GLY A 30 1.77 -22.41 -11.12
N TRP A 31 0.81 -21.94 -10.32
CA TRP A 31 0.28 -20.58 -10.46
C TRP A 31 1.09 -19.58 -9.64
N LEU A 32 1.49 -18.47 -10.26
CA LEU A 32 2.14 -17.34 -9.62
C LEU A 32 1.23 -16.10 -9.72
N LYS A 33 1.24 -15.22 -8.71
CA LYS A 33 0.50 -13.96 -8.79
C LYS A 33 0.96 -13.08 -9.97
N ALA A 34 2.26 -13.10 -10.26
CA ALA A 34 2.85 -12.40 -11.40
C ALA A 34 2.27 -12.85 -12.76
N ASP A 35 1.53 -13.96 -12.84
CA ASP A 35 0.84 -14.39 -14.07
C ASP A 35 -0.29 -13.44 -14.48
N ALA A 36 -0.74 -12.58 -13.56
CA ALA A 36 -1.68 -11.49 -13.86
C ALA A 36 -1.03 -10.34 -14.66
N THR A 37 0.30 -10.34 -14.82
CA THR A 37 1.06 -9.36 -15.63
C THR A 37 1.41 -10.00 -16.97
N PRO A 38 1.24 -9.29 -18.11
CA PRO A 38 1.66 -9.77 -19.42
C PRO A 38 3.13 -10.22 -19.44
N ALA A 39 3.46 -11.24 -20.22
CA ALA A 39 4.80 -11.83 -20.23
C ALA A 39 5.87 -10.83 -20.68
N GLU A 40 5.54 -9.98 -21.67
CA GLU A 40 6.39 -8.92 -22.23
C GLU A 40 6.75 -7.82 -21.23
N GLU A 41 5.95 -7.64 -20.18
CA GLU A 41 6.19 -6.66 -19.12
C GLU A 41 7.04 -7.22 -17.98
N LYS A 42 7.33 -8.53 -17.99
CA LYS A 42 8.10 -9.21 -16.95
C LYS A 42 9.60 -9.16 -17.26
N THR A 43 10.38 -8.56 -16.39
CA THR A 43 11.84 -8.42 -16.57
C THR A 43 12.67 -9.55 -15.94
N LEU A 44 12.05 -10.42 -15.15
CA LEU A 44 12.70 -11.56 -14.47
C LEU A 44 12.18 -12.88 -15.04
N ASP A 45 12.99 -13.93 -14.94
CA ASP A 45 12.64 -15.29 -15.41
C ASP A 45 11.68 -15.99 -14.44
N TRP A 46 10.39 -15.66 -14.56
CA TRP A 46 9.34 -16.27 -13.74
C TRP A 46 9.09 -17.74 -14.07
N GLU A 47 9.44 -18.20 -15.27
CA GLU A 47 9.31 -19.61 -15.64
C GLU A 47 10.39 -20.47 -14.96
N TYR A 48 11.62 -19.97 -14.85
CA TYR A 48 12.64 -20.58 -14.03
C TYR A 48 12.18 -20.71 -12.57
N LEU A 49 11.67 -19.62 -11.98
CA LEU A 49 11.15 -19.64 -10.61
C LEU A 49 10.00 -20.66 -10.44
N ARG A 50 9.11 -20.77 -11.43
CA ARG A 50 8.02 -21.75 -11.44
C ARG A 50 8.56 -23.16 -11.39
N GLY A 51 9.56 -23.47 -12.20
CA GLY A 51 10.25 -24.75 -12.23
C GLY A 51 10.87 -25.11 -10.87
N GLU A 52 11.58 -24.17 -10.26
CA GLU A 52 12.17 -24.34 -8.93
C GLU A 52 11.13 -24.61 -7.84
N ILE A 53 10.01 -23.86 -7.87
CA ILE A 53 8.90 -24.06 -6.91
C ILE A 53 8.27 -25.45 -7.10
N GLN A 54 8.11 -25.92 -8.33
CA GLN A 54 7.54 -27.26 -8.61
C GLN A 54 8.49 -28.39 -8.19
N ALA A 55 9.79 -28.19 -8.37
CA ALA A 55 10.80 -29.19 -8.02
C ALA A 55 10.98 -29.31 -6.49
N HIS A 56 11.07 -28.20 -5.78
CA HIS A 56 11.49 -28.15 -4.37
C HIS A 56 10.38 -27.73 -3.42
N GLY A 57 9.31 -27.08 -3.91
CA GLY A 57 8.30 -26.43 -3.09
C GLY A 57 8.77 -25.10 -2.52
N LEU A 58 8.05 -24.61 -1.52
CA LEU A 58 8.40 -23.40 -0.77
C LEU A 58 8.57 -23.72 0.72
N ARG A 59 9.60 -23.17 1.36
CA ARG A 59 9.77 -23.26 2.81
C ARG A 59 8.75 -22.36 3.54
N ASN A 60 8.41 -21.23 2.95
CA ASN A 60 7.48 -20.25 3.49
C ASN A 60 6.25 -20.17 2.58
N SER A 61 5.06 -20.34 3.13
CA SER A 61 3.80 -20.22 2.36
C SER A 61 3.56 -18.81 1.81
N THR A 62 4.14 -17.81 2.46
CA THR A 62 4.12 -16.40 2.07
C THR A 62 5.44 -15.75 2.43
N VAL A 63 5.91 -14.82 1.60
CA VAL A 63 7.22 -14.17 1.79
C VAL A 63 7.12 -12.65 1.87
N MET A 64 5.93 -12.08 1.60
CA MET A 64 5.79 -10.63 1.49
C MET A 64 4.38 -10.17 1.85
N ALA A 65 4.31 -9.08 2.61
CA ALA A 65 3.09 -8.35 2.95
C ALA A 65 3.40 -6.85 3.02
N PHE A 66 2.40 -6.01 2.77
CA PHE A 66 2.48 -4.57 2.99
C PHE A 66 1.52 -4.19 4.11
N MET A 67 2.09 -3.81 5.24
CA MET A 67 1.39 -3.40 6.45
C MET A 67 1.67 -1.93 6.77
N PRO A 68 0.87 -1.29 7.64
CA PRO A 68 1.23 0.01 8.20
C PRO A 68 2.57 -0.08 8.95
N SER A 69 3.45 0.89 8.71
CA SER A 69 4.76 0.98 9.37
C SER A 69 4.71 1.81 10.66
N GLU A 70 3.68 2.60 10.84
CA GLU A 70 3.39 3.45 12.00
C GLU A 70 4.61 4.23 12.53
N THR A 71 5.14 3.85 13.70
CA THR A 71 6.25 4.58 14.32
C THR A 71 7.56 4.47 13.53
N SER A 72 7.83 3.35 12.88
CA SER A 72 9.05 3.20 12.09
C SER A 72 9.08 4.09 10.85
N SER A 73 7.92 4.38 10.25
CA SER A 73 7.83 5.34 9.15
C SER A 73 8.21 6.77 9.55
N GLN A 74 7.98 7.13 10.80
CA GLN A 74 8.37 8.44 11.33
C GLN A 74 9.90 8.60 11.46
N ILE A 75 10.60 7.51 11.78
CA ILE A 75 12.07 7.51 11.87
C ILE A 75 12.68 7.67 10.48
N SER A 76 12.10 7.02 9.47
CA SER A 76 12.55 7.12 8.08
C SER A 76 12.00 8.33 7.33
N ASN A 77 11.12 9.12 7.95
CA ASN A 77 10.41 10.25 7.33
C ASN A 77 9.59 9.83 6.08
N GLU A 78 8.91 8.68 6.18
CA GLU A 78 8.12 8.09 5.10
C GLU A 78 6.64 7.98 5.50
N THR A 79 5.78 7.68 4.54
CA THR A 79 4.36 7.38 4.81
C THR A 79 4.20 6.08 5.59
N SER A 80 3.09 5.94 6.35
CA SER A 80 2.84 4.77 7.18
C SER A 80 2.55 3.47 6.41
N GLY A 81 2.49 3.54 5.10
CA GLY A 81 2.22 2.40 4.24
C GLY A 81 2.33 2.81 2.78
N LEU A 82 1.76 2.02 1.90
CA LEU A 82 1.63 2.36 0.48
C LEU A 82 0.49 3.38 0.31
N GLU A 83 0.68 4.59 0.79
CA GLU A 83 -0.34 5.63 0.80
C GLU A 83 0.26 7.01 0.46
N PRO A 84 -0.55 7.92 -0.11
CA PRO A 84 -0.16 9.30 -0.27
C PRO A 84 0.09 9.97 1.08
N PRO A 85 0.94 11.01 1.16
CA PRO A 85 1.13 11.76 2.39
C PRO A 85 -0.17 12.44 2.83
N HIS A 86 -0.36 12.58 4.14
CA HIS A 86 -1.51 13.30 4.68
C HIS A 86 -1.43 14.81 4.44
N GLY A 87 -0.22 15.35 4.36
CA GLY A 87 0.09 16.72 4.03
C GLY A 87 1.58 16.83 3.70
N LEU A 88 2.00 17.92 3.09
CA LEU A 88 3.41 18.17 2.76
C LEU A 88 4.27 18.32 4.02
N VAL A 89 3.68 18.90 5.05
CA VAL A 89 4.20 18.96 6.42
C VAL A 89 3.10 18.39 7.32
N SER A 90 3.40 17.38 8.08
CA SER A 90 2.47 16.78 9.02
C SER A 90 3.11 16.60 10.40
N SER A 91 2.31 16.72 11.46
CA SER A 91 2.80 16.51 12.81
C SER A 91 1.97 15.44 13.51
N LYS A 92 2.66 14.50 14.15
CA LYS A 92 2.03 13.43 14.91
C LYS A 92 2.38 13.58 16.39
N LYS A 93 1.36 13.73 17.21
CA LYS A 93 1.52 13.72 18.67
C LYS A 93 1.67 12.28 19.15
N SER A 94 2.72 12.00 19.91
CA SER A 94 2.95 10.73 20.59
C SER A 94 3.12 10.97 22.09
N LYS A 95 3.19 9.90 22.89
CA LYS A 95 3.53 9.99 24.33
C LYS A 95 4.91 10.61 24.57
N SER A 96 5.81 10.51 23.60
CA SER A 96 7.20 10.99 23.68
C SER A 96 7.39 12.41 23.12
N GLY A 97 6.32 13.07 22.62
CA GLY A 97 6.39 14.39 22.05
C GLY A 97 5.67 14.53 20.72
N VAL A 98 5.89 15.65 20.05
CA VAL A 98 5.40 15.93 18.70
C VAL A 98 6.52 15.64 17.71
N LEU A 99 6.25 14.79 16.73
CA LEU A 99 7.15 14.50 15.62
C LEU A 99 6.60 15.17 14.37
N THR A 100 7.42 16.00 13.74
CA THR A 100 7.09 16.63 12.45
C THR A 100 7.69 15.81 11.34
N GLN A 101 6.88 15.50 10.34
CA GLN A 101 7.31 14.87 9.10
C GLN A 101 7.13 15.87 7.95
N VAL A 102 8.13 15.93 7.08
CA VAL A 102 8.13 16.77 5.88
C VAL A 102 8.39 15.86 4.69
N VAL A 103 7.57 15.97 3.65
CA VAL A 103 7.80 15.16 2.44
C VAL A 103 9.18 15.46 1.85
N PRO A 104 9.89 14.45 1.29
CA PRO A 104 11.21 14.67 0.71
C PRO A 104 11.20 15.75 -0.37
N GLU A 105 12.26 16.56 -0.42
CA GLU A 105 12.45 17.60 -1.44
C GLU A 105 11.25 18.57 -1.58
N VAL A 106 10.57 18.89 -0.47
CA VAL A 106 9.35 19.73 -0.47
C VAL A 106 9.57 21.08 -1.17
N GLU A 107 10.76 21.67 -1.01
CA GLU A 107 11.09 22.97 -1.60
C GLU A 107 11.07 22.94 -3.15
N THR A 108 11.47 21.84 -3.75
CA THR A 108 11.57 21.67 -5.20
C THR A 108 10.39 20.94 -5.82
N LEU A 109 9.78 20.00 -5.07
CA LEU A 109 8.70 19.11 -5.53
C LEU A 109 7.32 19.47 -4.96
N PHE A 110 7.18 20.63 -4.35
CA PHE A 110 5.93 21.08 -3.71
C PHE A 110 4.68 20.81 -4.56
N ASN A 111 4.70 21.16 -5.85
CA ASN A 111 3.58 20.99 -6.76
C ASN A 111 3.46 19.56 -7.37
N SER A 112 4.36 18.65 -7.02
CA SER A 112 4.40 17.29 -7.58
C SER A 112 3.78 16.24 -6.65
N TYR A 113 3.52 16.61 -5.41
CA TYR A 113 2.88 15.73 -4.45
C TYR A 113 1.35 15.76 -4.58
N THR A 114 0.75 14.60 -4.42
CA THR A 114 -0.71 14.43 -4.24
C THR A 114 -0.95 13.91 -2.83
N THR A 115 -1.74 14.62 -2.05
CA THR A 115 -2.10 14.22 -0.69
C THR A 115 -3.25 13.21 -0.68
N CYS A 116 -3.43 12.50 0.43
CA CYS A 116 -4.56 11.58 0.59
C CYS A 116 -5.93 12.29 0.50
N TRP A 117 -5.99 13.58 0.86
CA TRP A 117 -7.23 14.37 0.79
C TRP A 117 -7.57 14.83 -0.63
N GLU A 118 -6.59 14.92 -1.53
CA GLU A 118 -6.82 15.11 -2.96
C GLU A 118 -7.28 13.80 -3.61
N VAL A 119 -6.69 12.66 -3.19
CA VAL A 119 -7.15 11.32 -3.60
C VAL A 119 -8.59 11.04 -3.15
N ALA A 120 -9.05 11.67 -2.05
CA ALA A 120 -10.40 11.49 -1.51
C ALA A 120 -11.54 11.84 -2.50
N ASP A 121 -11.27 12.62 -3.53
CA ASP A 121 -12.26 12.93 -4.58
C ASP A 121 -12.55 11.70 -5.45
N ASP A 122 -11.52 10.89 -5.72
CA ASP A 122 -11.66 9.61 -6.40
C ASP A 122 -10.54 8.64 -6.03
N ASN A 123 -10.80 7.72 -5.12
CA ASN A 123 -9.83 6.73 -4.67
C ASN A 123 -9.40 5.72 -5.76
N ARG A 124 -10.09 5.67 -6.92
CA ARG A 124 -9.86 4.60 -7.90
C ARG A 124 -8.46 4.61 -8.50
N ASN A 125 -7.87 5.78 -8.75
CA ASN A 125 -6.51 5.86 -9.30
C ASN A 125 -5.48 5.29 -8.31
N TYR A 126 -5.61 5.62 -7.03
CA TYR A 126 -4.79 5.05 -5.98
C TYR A 126 -5.01 3.53 -5.86
N LEU A 127 -6.25 3.07 -5.86
CA LEU A 127 -6.57 1.64 -5.81
C LEU A 127 -6.05 0.89 -7.05
N ASN A 128 -6.02 1.51 -8.22
CA ASN A 128 -5.38 0.93 -9.41
C ASN A 128 -3.89 0.72 -9.19
N ALA A 129 -3.17 1.71 -8.65
CA ALA A 129 -1.74 1.58 -8.34
C ALA A 129 -1.47 0.46 -7.34
N LEU A 130 -2.29 0.35 -6.28
CA LEU A 130 -2.19 -0.76 -5.34
C LEU A 130 -2.51 -2.11 -5.99
N GLY A 131 -3.44 -2.15 -6.94
CA GLY A 131 -3.78 -3.34 -7.73
C GLY A 131 -2.58 -3.87 -8.52
N GLU A 132 -1.79 -2.97 -9.12
CA GLU A 132 -0.54 -3.35 -9.80
C GLU A 132 0.49 -3.92 -8.81
N ILE A 133 0.69 -3.28 -7.68
CA ILE A 133 1.59 -3.78 -6.63
C ILE A 133 1.13 -5.13 -6.09
N MET A 134 -0.19 -5.34 -6.00
CA MET A 134 -0.77 -6.58 -5.48
C MET A 134 -0.44 -7.80 -6.32
N LYS A 135 -0.17 -7.65 -7.62
CA LYS A 135 0.29 -8.74 -8.51
C LYS A 135 1.63 -9.34 -8.06
N PHE A 136 2.42 -8.57 -7.31
CA PHE A 136 3.74 -8.96 -6.80
C PHE A 136 3.79 -9.05 -5.27
N ASN A 137 2.66 -9.24 -4.60
CA ASN A 137 2.59 -9.38 -3.15
C ASN A 137 1.88 -10.68 -2.76
N CYS A 138 2.36 -11.38 -1.73
CA CYS A 138 1.81 -12.66 -1.32
C CYS A 138 0.50 -12.52 -0.52
N GLN A 139 0.45 -11.52 0.35
CA GLN A 139 -0.69 -11.26 1.23
C GLN A 139 -1.46 -10.01 0.80
N ALA A 140 -2.46 -9.61 1.57
CA ALA A 140 -3.17 -8.35 1.35
C ALA A 140 -2.26 -7.14 1.59
N ILE A 141 -2.63 -6.02 0.98
CA ILE A 141 -2.09 -4.69 1.28
C ILE A 141 -3.06 -4.04 2.26
N SER A 142 -2.54 -3.40 3.32
CA SER A 142 -3.34 -2.56 4.22
C SER A 142 -3.67 -1.24 3.52
N ALA A 143 -4.66 -1.28 2.64
CA ALA A 143 -5.06 -0.16 1.79
C ALA A 143 -6.12 0.69 2.48
N ASN A 144 -5.79 1.95 2.76
CA ASN A 144 -6.73 2.93 3.27
C ASN A 144 -7.52 3.59 2.13
N THR A 145 -8.66 4.17 2.44
CA THR A 145 -9.39 5.07 1.55
C THR A 145 -9.75 6.33 2.31
N TRP A 146 -9.91 7.45 1.60
CA TRP A 146 -10.14 8.75 2.21
C TRP A 146 -11.39 9.39 1.63
N TYR A 147 -12.11 10.12 2.48
CA TYR A 147 -13.35 10.80 2.14
C TYR A 147 -13.43 12.13 2.89
N VAL A 148 -13.92 13.16 2.21
CA VAL A 148 -14.15 14.48 2.79
C VAL A 148 -15.67 14.73 2.78
N PRO A 149 -16.37 14.50 3.91
CA PRO A 149 -17.84 14.65 3.99
C PRO A 149 -18.32 16.00 3.54
N ALA A 150 -17.60 17.09 3.86
CA ALA A 150 -17.95 18.46 3.51
C ALA A 150 -18.05 18.71 1.99
N ARG A 151 -17.38 17.89 1.16
CA ARG A 151 -17.49 17.95 -0.32
C ARG A 151 -18.76 17.30 -0.87
N HIS A 152 -19.64 16.81 0.01
CA HIS A 152 -20.88 16.12 -0.36
C HIS A 152 -22.10 16.80 0.26
N ASN A 153 -23.26 16.58 -0.35
CA ASN A 153 -24.52 17.13 0.17
C ASN A 153 -24.79 16.67 1.61
N ASN A 154 -25.19 17.61 2.46
CA ASN A 154 -25.46 17.39 3.88
C ASN A 154 -24.26 16.88 4.70
N ASN A 155 -23.04 17.17 4.25
CA ASN A 155 -21.79 16.71 4.88
C ASN A 155 -21.78 15.21 5.12
N LYS A 156 -22.26 14.43 4.14
CA LYS A 156 -22.33 12.96 4.23
C LYS A 156 -21.82 12.33 2.96
N VAL A 157 -20.86 11.43 3.09
CA VAL A 157 -20.39 10.62 1.98
C VAL A 157 -21.50 9.66 1.52
N PRO A 158 -21.94 9.73 0.25
CA PRO A 158 -22.97 8.82 -0.24
C PRO A 158 -22.50 7.37 -0.20
N ALA A 159 -23.34 6.44 0.31
CA ALA A 159 -23.02 5.02 0.38
C ALA A 159 -22.61 4.41 -0.98
N LYS A 160 -23.14 4.96 -2.09
CA LYS A 160 -22.77 4.54 -3.45
C LYS A 160 -21.29 4.77 -3.75
N ILE A 161 -20.65 5.80 -3.16
CA ILE A 161 -19.21 6.09 -3.34
C ILE A 161 -18.39 5.02 -2.58
N LEU A 162 -18.74 4.74 -1.33
CA LEU A 162 -18.09 3.70 -0.54
C LEU A 162 -18.20 2.34 -1.24
N MET A 163 -19.39 1.99 -1.72
CA MET A 163 -19.61 0.73 -2.43
C MET A 163 -18.83 0.68 -3.75
N ARG A 164 -18.79 1.78 -4.50
CA ARG A 164 -17.98 1.90 -5.73
C ARG A 164 -16.52 1.56 -5.45
N ASP A 165 -15.94 2.14 -4.40
CA ASP A 165 -14.52 1.98 -4.09
C ASP A 165 -14.21 0.56 -3.60
N ILE A 166 -15.09 -0.05 -2.80
CA ILE A 166 -14.99 -1.45 -2.37
C ILE A 166 -15.04 -2.40 -3.58
N LEU A 167 -16.00 -2.21 -4.48
CA LEU A 167 -16.14 -3.03 -5.68
C LEU A 167 -14.96 -2.81 -6.64
N HIS A 168 -14.48 -1.58 -6.76
CA HIS A 168 -13.31 -1.26 -7.58
C HIS A 168 -12.04 -1.91 -7.02
N ALA A 169 -11.79 -1.82 -5.72
CA ALA A 169 -10.70 -2.50 -5.05
C ALA A 169 -10.70 -4.00 -5.36
N ARG A 170 -11.87 -4.63 -5.24
CA ARG A 170 -12.03 -6.05 -5.57
C ARG A 170 -11.73 -6.34 -7.04
N LYS A 171 -12.19 -5.48 -7.96
CA LYS A 171 -11.96 -5.60 -9.40
C LYS A 171 -10.47 -5.55 -9.76
N VAL A 172 -9.69 -4.69 -9.11
CA VAL A 172 -8.24 -4.57 -9.35
C VAL A 172 -7.39 -5.57 -8.56
N GLY A 173 -8.01 -6.52 -7.88
CA GLY A 173 -7.33 -7.64 -7.23
C GLY A 173 -6.94 -7.42 -5.77
N LEU A 174 -7.39 -6.33 -5.13
CA LEU A 174 -7.24 -6.14 -3.69
C LEU A 174 -8.26 -7.00 -2.95
N PRO A 175 -7.85 -7.92 -2.06
CA PRO A 175 -8.78 -8.83 -1.38
C PRO A 175 -9.59 -8.13 -0.30
N THR A 176 -9.07 -7.05 0.27
CA THR A 176 -9.70 -6.26 1.34
C THR A 176 -9.18 -4.82 1.32
N LEU A 177 -9.94 -3.92 1.92
CA LEU A 177 -9.51 -2.58 2.34
C LEU A 177 -9.26 -2.59 3.85
N TYR A 178 -8.61 -1.54 4.37
CA TYR A 178 -8.29 -1.41 5.79
C TYR A 178 -9.15 -0.31 6.43
N TYR A 179 -8.66 0.92 6.56
CA TYR A 179 -9.43 2.02 7.11
C TYR A 179 -10.14 2.84 6.02
N GLN A 180 -11.32 3.36 6.37
CA GLN A 180 -12.03 4.39 5.63
C GLN A 180 -11.93 5.67 6.44
N ASN A 181 -10.97 6.53 6.07
CA ASN A 181 -10.68 7.75 6.78
C ASN A 181 -11.61 8.87 6.31
N THR A 182 -12.11 9.66 7.23
CA THR A 182 -12.86 10.88 6.94
C THR A 182 -12.14 12.07 7.56
N ASN A 183 -12.22 13.21 6.89
CA ASN A 183 -11.73 14.46 7.42
C ASN A 183 -12.80 15.54 7.24
N ASP A 184 -13.10 16.28 8.29
CA ASP A 184 -13.93 17.49 8.22
C ASP A 184 -13.02 18.67 7.81
N GLU A 185 -13.52 19.59 6.96
CA GLU A 185 -12.72 20.71 6.41
C GLU A 185 -12.08 21.58 7.49
N ALA A 186 -12.69 21.66 8.68
CA ALA A 186 -12.11 22.35 9.83
C ALA A 186 -10.73 21.82 10.24
N ASP A 187 -10.47 20.52 10.03
CA ASP A 187 -9.16 19.91 10.29
C ASP A 187 -8.15 20.16 9.17
N LEU A 188 -8.61 20.41 7.94
CA LEU A 188 -7.74 20.75 6.80
C LEU A 188 -7.15 22.16 6.94
N GLU A 189 -7.94 23.14 7.38
CA GLU A 189 -7.46 24.50 7.62
C GLU A 189 -6.43 24.56 8.75
N SER A 190 -6.57 23.71 9.78
CA SER A 190 -5.60 23.63 10.88
C SER A 190 -4.27 22.97 10.48
N GLN A 191 -4.26 22.17 9.42
CA GLN A 191 -3.05 21.51 8.90
C GLN A 191 -2.31 22.36 7.86
N THR A 192 -2.98 23.33 7.24
CA THR A 192 -2.39 24.27 6.27
C THR A 192 -1.96 25.59 6.89
N GLY A 193 -2.42 25.89 8.11
CA GLY A 193 -2.09 27.11 8.83
C GLY A 193 -0.94 26.92 9.82
N CYS A 194 0.23 27.43 9.49
CA CYS A 194 1.22 27.76 10.52
C CYS A 194 0.69 28.93 11.37
N GLU A 195 -0.03 28.66 12.45
CA GLU A 195 -0.49 29.70 13.40
C GLU A 195 0.65 30.32 14.24
N SER A 196 1.88 29.84 14.12
CA SER A 196 3.04 30.50 14.70
C SER A 196 3.89 31.04 13.58
N GLY A 197 4.04 32.36 13.47
CA GLY A 197 4.83 33.10 12.47
C GLY A 197 6.33 32.71 12.37
N ALA A 198 6.64 31.44 12.51
CA ALA A 198 7.96 30.82 12.40
C ALA A 198 8.23 30.17 11.02
N CYS A 199 7.28 30.25 10.09
CA CYS A 199 7.49 29.84 8.69
C CYS A 199 7.72 31.09 7.82
N SER A 200 8.74 31.86 8.12
CA SER A 200 9.36 32.78 7.18
C SER A 200 10.75 32.22 6.87
N ILE A 201 10.85 31.57 5.74
CA ILE A 201 12.13 31.35 5.05
C ILE A 201 12.27 32.43 3.99
#